data_c832fce3c48fcb3dee9658dc9b3ba791
#
_entry.id   c832fce3c48fcb3dee9658dc9b3ba791
#
_cell.length_a   1.000
_cell.length_b   1.000
_cell.length_c   1.000
_cell.angle_alpha   90.00
_cell.angle_beta   90.00
_cell.angle_gamma   90.00
#
_symmetry.space_group_name_H-M   'P 1'
#
loop_
_entity.id
_entity.type
_entity.pdbx_description
1 polymer ?
#
loop_
_entity_poly.entity_id
_entity_poly.type
_entity_poly.pdbx_seq_one_letter_code
_entity_poly.pdbx_strand_id
1 'polypeptide(L)'
;GIINANSSEYFPVNIEDYTVSHSVLETVTDEENNKQLRVLAVAAPTSMVRSYYEVAALAGLKVVALDYIGNAMLQLIKTQTSENMTTMVIQLGSESTVLNIVKGDILLLQRTVPYGTNVVVNEVMDAKGVDATTAMTLLQNERLITVDFDDNAITGSFRYLINNIGRVMDFFASKNPDKPIDDVFLTGDGALIKGIDGLFKVQLNVSTR
;
A
#
# COMPACT_ATOMS: atom_id res chain seq x y z
N GLY A 1 21.22 -19.13 -2.13
CA GLY A 1 21.23 -18.75 -0.71
C GLY A 1 20.02 -19.37 0.01
N ILE A 2 19.94 -19.24 1.34
CA ILE A 2 18.92 -19.85 2.21
C ILE A 2 17.48 -19.52 1.78
N ILE A 3 17.23 -18.28 1.32
CA ILE A 3 15.90 -17.84 0.86
C ILE A 3 15.42 -18.64 -0.35
N ASN A 4 16.30 -18.93 -1.29
CA ASN A 4 15.93 -19.72 -2.47
C ASN A 4 15.74 -21.21 -2.16
N ALA A 5 16.40 -21.73 -1.11
CA ALA A 5 16.26 -23.13 -0.71
C ALA A 5 14.95 -23.40 0.07
N ASN A 6 14.44 -22.40 0.80
CA ASN A 6 13.25 -22.51 1.64
C ASN A 6 12.10 -21.58 1.20
N SER A 7 12.12 -21.15 -0.06
CA SER A 7 11.14 -20.16 -0.57
C SER A 7 9.69 -20.61 -0.43
N SER A 8 9.41 -21.91 -0.49
CA SER A 8 8.07 -22.47 -0.28
C SER A 8 7.54 -22.30 1.15
N GLU A 9 8.40 -22.07 2.14
CA GLU A 9 7.98 -21.78 3.52
C GLU A 9 7.55 -20.33 3.72
N TYR A 10 8.09 -19.41 2.90
CA TYR A 10 7.85 -17.97 3.02
C TYR A 10 6.76 -17.47 2.09
N PHE A 11 6.53 -18.14 0.97
CA PHE A 11 5.55 -17.73 -0.03
C PHE A 11 4.46 -18.80 -0.19
N PRO A 12 3.17 -18.45 -0.02
CA PRO A 12 2.04 -19.39 -0.18
C PRO A 12 1.69 -19.62 -1.66
N VAL A 13 2.71 -19.76 -2.51
CA VAL A 13 2.58 -19.92 -3.98
C VAL A 13 3.59 -20.94 -4.49
N ASN A 14 3.32 -21.53 -5.67
CA ASN A 14 4.34 -22.35 -6.35
C ASN A 14 5.46 -21.46 -6.87
N ILE A 15 6.60 -21.47 -6.19
CA ILE A 15 7.71 -20.56 -6.43
C ILE A 15 8.41 -20.78 -7.78
N GLU A 16 8.22 -21.93 -8.43
CA GLU A 16 8.81 -22.24 -9.73
C GLU A 16 8.34 -21.27 -10.82
N ASP A 17 7.12 -20.74 -10.68
CA ASP A 17 6.54 -19.79 -11.62
C ASP A 17 6.86 -18.33 -11.27
N TYR A 18 7.68 -18.09 -10.24
CA TYR A 18 7.97 -16.76 -9.71
C TYR A 18 9.45 -16.40 -9.82
N THR A 19 9.70 -15.15 -10.16
CA THR A 19 11.02 -14.52 -10.00
C THR A 19 11.13 -13.97 -8.59
N VAL A 20 12.11 -14.46 -7.82
CA VAL A 20 12.35 -14.04 -6.43
C VAL A 20 13.55 -13.12 -6.37
N SER A 21 13.38 -11.99 -5.68
CA SER A 21 14.46 -11.07 -5.34
C SER A 21 14.44 -10.79 -3.83
N HIS A 22 15.57 -10.37 -3.28
CA HIS A 22 15.67 -10.03 -1.86
C HIS A 22 16.66 -8.89 -1.62
N SER A 23 16.40 -8.13 -0.55
CA SER A 23 17.26 -7.09 -0.05
C SER A 23 17.46 -7.26 1.46
N VAL A 24 18.66 -7.08 1.96
CA VAL A 24 18.91 -7.02 3.39
C VAL A 24 18.51 -5.64 3.89
N LEU A 25 17.56 -5.59 4.84
CA LEU A 25 17.05 -4.35 5.41
C LEU A 25 17.92 -3.89 6.59
N GLU A 26 18.15 -4.79 7.55
CA GLU A 26 18.94 -4.51 8.74
C GLU A 26 19.49 -5.80 9.36
N THR A 27 20.48 -5.64 10.23
CA THR A 27 20.97 -6.71 11.12
C THR A 27 20.33 -6.50 12.48
N VAL A 28 19.59 -7.49 12.96
CA VAL A 28 18.99 -7.51 14.31
C VAL A 28 19.74 -8.50 15.18
N THR A 29 19.78 -8.24 16.49
CA THR A 29 20.34 -9.16 17.47
C THR A 29 19.17 -9.75 18.27
N ASP A 30 19.10 -11.08 18.37
CA ASP A 30 18.08 -11.77 19.16
C ASP A 30 18.41 -11.73 20.66
N GLU A 31 17.51 -12.28 21.48
CA GLU A 31 17.64 -12.34 22.94
C GLU A 31 18.87 -13.17 23.39
N GLU A 32 19.36 -14.08 22.55
CA GLU A 32 20.54 -14.92 22.78
C GLU A 32 21.84 -14.28 22.26
N ASN A 33 21.76 -12.99 21.82
CA ASN A 33 22.90 -12.24 21.26
C ASN A 33 23.41 -12.78 19.90
N ASN A 34 22.58 -13.56 19.16
CA ASN A 34 22.91 -13.98 17.81
C ASN A 34 22.51 -12.90 16.81
N LYS A 35 23.37 -12.68 15.81
CA LYS A 35 23.07 -11.75 14.72
C LYS A 35 22.18 -12.43 13.68
N GLN A 36 21.03 -11.81 13.41
CA GLN A 36 20.10 -12.22 12.37
C GLN A 36 19.94 -11.09 11.34
N LEU A 37 19.68 -11.47 10.10
CA LEU A 37 19.38 -10.52 9.03
C LEU A 37 17.86 -10.41 8.84
N ARG A 38 17.34 -9.20 8.96
CA ARG A 38 15.98 -8.92 8.47
C ARG A 38 16.06 -8.70 6.96
N VAL A 39 15.34 -9.51 6.21
CA VAL A 39 15.38 -9.52 4.75
C VAL A 39 14.00 -9.26 4.21
N LEU A 40 13.90 -8.33 3.25
CA LEU A 40 12.71 -8.19 2.40
C LEU A 40 12.86 -9.13 1.21
N ALA A 41 11.95 -10.08 1.10
CA ALA A 41 11.86 -10.95 -0.06
C ALA A 41 10.61 -10.62 -0.88
N VAL A 42 10.77 -10.50 -2.18
CA VAL A 42 9.70 -10.18 -3.14
C VAL A 42 9.64 -11.30 -4.17
N ALA A 43 8.44 -11.83 -4.40
CA ALA A 43 8.17 -12.80 -5.45
C ALA A 43 7.16 -12.19 -6.43
N ALA A 44 7.51 -12.17 -7.71
CA ALA A 44 6.63 -11.70 -8.78
C ALA A 44 6.44 -12.80 -9.83
N PRO A 45 5.25 -13.00 -10.41
CA PRO A 45 5.04 -13.97 -11.49
C PRO A 45 6.05 -13.73 -12.61
N THR A 46 6.79 -14.77 -13.00
CA THR A 46 7.83 -14.67 -14.05
C THR A 46 7.24 -14.20 -15.37
N SER A 47 6.00 -14.62 -15.69
CA SER A 47 5.28 -14.14 -16.88
C SER A 47 5.07 -12.63 -16.87
N MET A 48 4.67 -12.05 -15.74
CA MET A 48 4.52 -10.60 -15.58
C MET A 48 5.85 -9.88 -15.78
N VAL A 49 6.91 -10.33 -15.09
CA VAL A 49 8.26 -9.76 -15.23
C VAL A 49 8.70 -9.78 -16.70
N ARG A 50 8.51 -10.90 -17.39
CA ARG A 50 8.85 -11.06 -18.81
C ARG A 50 8.09 -10.07 -19.69
N SER A 51 6.78 -9.88 -19.47
CA SER A 51 5.97 -8.95 -20.27
C SER A 51 6.49 -7.52 -20.20
N TYR A 52 6.94 -7.04 -19.04
CA TYR A 52 7.56 -5.71 -18.94
C TYR A 52 8.88 -5.61 -19.72
N TYR A 53 9.72 -6.66 -19.69
CA TYR A 53 10.94 -6.70 -20.50
C TYR A 53 10.63 -6.69 -21.98
N GLU A 54 9.63 -7.45 -22.44
CA GLU A 54 9.23 -7.53 -23.85
C GLU A 54 8.68 -6.19 -24.36
N VAL A 55 7.81 -5.51 -23.57
CA VAL A 55 7.30 -4.18 -23.93
C VAL A 55 8.45 -3.18 -24.09
N ALA A 56 9.38 -3.14 -23.15
CA ALA A 56 10.53 -2.25 -23.26
C ALA A 56 11.42 -2.57 -24.48
N ALA A 57 11.65 -3.85 -24.76
CA ALA A 57 12.42 -4.28 -25.94
C ALA A 57 11.74 -3.88 -27.25
N LEU A 58 10.42 -4.03 -27.36
CA LEU A 58 9.63 -3.58 -28.52
C LEU A 58 9.71 -2.05 -28.72
N ALA A 59 9.83 -1.29 -27.62
CA ALA A 59 10.05 0.16 -27.68
C ALA A 59 11.51 0.55 -27.94
N GLY A 60 12.42 -0.40 -28.16
CA GLY A 60 13.85 -0.14 -28.36
C GLY A 60 14.58 0.30 -27.08
N LEU A 61 14.01 0.05 -25.91
CA LEU A 61 14.57 0.43 -24.62
C LEU A 61 15.30 -0.75 -23.97
N LYS A 62 16.42 -0.47 -23.30
CA LYS A 62 17.14 -1.44 -22.48
C LYS A 62 16.68 -1.32 -21.04
N VAL A 63 16.04 -2.35 -20.51
CA VAL A 63 15.68 -2.43 -19.08
C VAL A 63 16.96 -2.59 -18.25
N VAL A 64 17.20 -1.66 -17.34
CA VAL A 64 18.34 -1.70 -16.42
C VAL A 64 17.93 -2.20 -15.04
N ALA A 65 16.67 -2.00 -14.65
CA ALA A 65 16.09 -2.52 -13.41
C ALA A 65 14.57 -2.64 -13.56
N LEU A 66 13.99 -3.61 -12.87
CA LEU A 66 12.57 -3.73 -12.62
C LEU A 66 12.37 -3.69 -11.11
N ASP A 67 11.53 -2.78 -10.64
CA ASP A 67 11.27 -2.58 -9.23
C ASP A 67 9.78 -2.69 -8.94
N TYR A 68 9.41 -2.93 -7.68
CA TYR A 68 8.03 -2.97 -7.26
C TYR A 68 7.61 -1.64 -6.61
N ILE A 69 6.31 -1.36 -6.67
CA ILE A 69 5.76 -0.07 -6.24
C ILE A 69 6.08 0.28 -4.78
N GLY A 70 6.18 -0.72 -3.89
CA GLY A 70 6.51 -0.49 -2.48
C GLY A 70 7.90 0.12 -2.28
N ASN A 71 8.91 -0.32 -3.05
CA ASN A 71 10.24 0.28 -2.98
C ASN A 71 10.26 1.69 -3.59
N ALA A 72 9.56 1.90 -4.71
CA ALA A 72 9.42 3.23 -5.30
C ALA A 72 8.77 4.21 -4.32
N MET A 73 7.71 3.80 -3.63
CA MET A 73 7.05 4.61 -2.59
C MET A 73 7.97 4.89 -1.42
N LEU A 74 8.78 3.92 -0.99
CA LEU A 74 9.75 4.10 0.07
C LEU A 74 10.76 5.23 -0.27
N GLN A 75 11.26 5.26 -1.51
CA GLN A 75 12.20 6.32 -1.95
C GLN A 75 11.54 7.71 -1.92
N LEU A 76 10.26 7.80 -2.28
CA LEU A 76 9.51 9.05 -2.22
C LEU A 76 9.29 9.51 -0.77
N ILE A 77 8.87 8.61 0.10
CA ILE A 77 8.54 8.91 1.49
C ILE A 77 9.76 9.32 2.32
N LYS A 78 10.94 8.80 2.06
CA LYS A 78 12.19 9.19 2.73
C LYS A 78 12.41 10.71 2.78
N THR A 79 11.92 11.44 1.78
CA THR A 79 12.04 12.91 1.73
C THR A 79 10.97 13.64 2.52
N GLN A 80 9.95 12.93 3.00
CA GLN A 80 8.71 13.50 3.59
C GLN A 80 8.54 13.15 5.06
N THR A 81 9.24 12.13 5.57
CA THR A 81 9.10 11.63 6.93
C THR A 81 10.39 11.77 7.73
N SER A 82 10.25 11.84 9.05
CA SER A 82 11.37 11.75 9.98
C SER A 82 11.83 10.29 10.14
N GLU A 83 13.13 10.04 10.26
CA GLU A 83 13.71 8.70 10.44
C GLU A 83 13.17 7.96 11.67
N ASN A 84 12.67 8.69 12.67
CA ASN A 84 12.15 8.11 13.90
C ASN A 84 10.67 7.77 13.85
N MET A 85 9.94 8.26 12.85
CA MET A 85 8.48 8.05 12.73
C MET A 85 8.17 6.74 12.00
N THR A 86 7.16 6.04 12.49
CA THR A 86 6.54 4.91 11.78
C THR A 86 5.33 5.43 11.01
N THR A 87 5.42 5.46 9.71
CA THR A 87 4.41 6.01 8.82
C THR A 87 3.70 4.91 8.05
N MET A 88 2.38 4.95 7.99
CA MET A 88 1.61 4.15 7.03
C MET A 88 1.34 4.96 5.78
N VAL A 89 1.78 4.45 4.63
CA VAL A 89 1.50 5.03 3.31
C VAL A 89 0.40 4.22 2.66
N ILE A 90 -0.72 4.88 2.38
CA ILE A 90 -1.90 4.29 1.75
C ILE A 90 -1.97 4.80 0.32
N GLN A 91 -1.69 3.93 -0.64
CA GLN A 91 -1.81 4.24 -2.06
C GLN A 91 -3.18 3.79 -2.57
N LEU A 92 -4.07 4.75 -2.76
CA LEU A 92 -5.43 4.54 -3.26
C LEU A 92 -5.42 4.52 -4.80
N GLY A 93 -5.36 3.33 -5.39
CA GLY A 93 -5.48 3.13 -6.83
C GLY A 93 -6.93 2.95 -7.27
N SER A 94 -7.13 2.72 -8.56
CA SER A 94 -8.47 2.53 -9.16
C SER A 94 -9.13 1.21 -8.76
N GLU A 95 -8.37 0.11 -8.67
CA GLU A 95 -8.87 -1.24 -8.41
C GLU A 95 -8.44 -1.80 -7.06
N SER A 96 -7.29 -1.35 -6.55
CA SER A 96 -6.73 -1.83 -5.29
C SER A 96 -6.04 -0.72 -4.53
N THR A 97 -5.92 -0.93 -3.22
CA THR A 97 -5.20 -0.05 -2.30
C THR A 97 -3.99 -0.79 -1.75
N VAL A 98 -2.81 -0.19 -1.88
CA VAL A 98 -1.57 -0.72 -1.32
C VAL A 98 -1.25 0.01 -0.04
N LEU A 99 -1.02 -0.76 1.02
CA LEU A 99 -0.63 -0.30 2.34
C LEU A 99 0.84 -0.60 2.57
N ASN A 100 1.65 0.41 2.86
CA ASN A 100 3.05 0.27 3.22
C ASN A 100 3.27 0.88 4.60
N ILE A 101 3.82 0.11 5.55
CA ILE A 101 4.27 0.63 6.84
C ILE A 101 5.77 0.75 6.79
N VAL A 102 6.28 1.96 7.00
CA VAL A 102 7.69 2.30 6.86
C VAL A 102 8.21 2.98 8.13
N LYS A 103 9.49 2.79 8.43
CA LYS A 103 10.21 3.55 9.46
C LYS A 103 11.59 3.91 8.92
N GLY A 104 11.86 5.20 8.80
CA GLY A 104 13.05 5.67 8.10
C GLY A 104 13.08 5.15 6.66
N ASP A 105 14.10 4.37 6.34
CA ASP A 105 14.29 3.75 5.03
C ASP A 105 13.92 2.25 4.98
N ILE A 106 13.23 1.76 6.00
CA ILE A 106 12.87 0.35 6.13
C ILE A 106 11.37 0.18 5.88
N LEU A 107 11.02 -0.67 4.91
CA LEU A 107 9.67 -1.18 4.72
C LEU A 107 9.43 -2.31 5.73
N LEU A 108 8.55 -2.06 6.70
CA LEU A 108 8.24 -3.02 7.78
C LEU A 108 7.13 -3.99 7.40
N LEU A 109 6.13 -3.51 6.64
CA LEU A 109 4.99 -4.31 6.20
C LEU A 109 4.43 -3.74 4.91
N GLN A 110 4.03 -4.63 3.98
CA GLN A 110 3.22 -4.28 2.81
C GLN A 110 2.01 -5.21 2.72
N ARG A 111 0.84 -4.65 2.41
CA ARG A 111 -0.41 -5.38 2.14
C ARG A 111 -1.16 -4.71 1.00
N THR A 112 -1.89 -5.50 0.23
CA THR A 112 -2.83 -5.02 -0.78
C THR A 112 -4.24 -5.37 -0.33
N VAL A 113 -5.13 -4.37 -0.38
CA VAL A 113 -6.57 -4.53 -0.15
C VAL A 113 -7.25 -4.47 -1.52
N PRO A 114 -8.11 -5.44 -1.88
CA PRO A 114 -8.85 -5.44 -3.14
C PRO A 114 -10.03 -4.45 -3.09
N TYR A 115 -9.69 -3.18 -2.95
CA TYR A 115 -10.58 -2.03 -2.95
C TYR A 115 -9.86 -0.87 -3.62
N GLY A 116 -10.49 -0.25 -4.60
CA GLY A 116 -9.98 0.95 -5.27
C GLY A 116 -11.06 2.01 -5.42
N THR A 117 -10.68 3.15 -5.98
CA THR A 117 -11.57 4.29 -6.17
C THR A 117 -12.75 3.98 -7.10
N ASN A 118 -12.67 2.94 -7.94
CA ASN A 118 -13.80 2.50 -8.77
C ASN A 118 -15.06 2.21 -7.93
N VAL A 119 -14.91 1.76 -6.69
CA VAL A 119 -16.06 1.48 -5.81
C VAL A 119 -16.81 2.78 -5.48
N VAL A 120 -16.11 3.81 -5.01
CA VAL A 120 -16.74 5.11 -4.67
C VAL A 120 -17.19 5.85 -5.92
N VAL A 121 -16.48 5.71 -7.04
CA VAL A 121 -16.90 6.28 -8.33
C VAL A 121 -18.27 5.71 -8.75
N ASN A 122 -18.45 4.39 -8.67
CA ASN A 122 -19.72 3.75 -8.98
C ASN A 122 -20.86 4.25 -8.06
N GLU A 123 -20.60 4.42 -6.76
CA GLU A 123 -21.61 5.00 -5.85
C GLU A 123 -22.04 6.42 -6.26
N VAL A 124 -21.07 7.23 -6.73
CA VAL A 124 -21.40 8.59 -7.24
C VAL A 124 -22.15 8.52 -8.56
N MET A 125 -21.75 7.62 -9.47
CA MET A 125 -22.46 7.39 -10.74
C MET A 125 -23.93 7.04 -10.49
N ASP A 126 -24.18 6.11 -9.59
CA ASP A 126 -25.53 5.66 -9.24
C ASP A 126 -26.33 6.75 -8.53
N ALA A 127 -25.72 7.48 -7.59
CA ALA A 127 -26.39 8.51 -6.82
C ALA A 127 -26.71 9.78 -7.63
N LYS A 128 -25.90 10.11 -8.66
CA LYS A 128 -25.98 11.35 -9.42
C LYS A 128 -26.45 11.16 -10.88
N GLY A 129 -26.47 9.93 -11.38
CA GLY A 129 -26.82 9.63 -12.77
C GLY A 129 -25.79 10.16 -13.78
N VAL A 130 -24.50 10.09 -13.45
CA VAL A 130 -23.39 10.62 -14.27
C VAL A 130 -22.44 9.50 -14.70
N ASP A 131 -21.57 9.79 -15.68
CA ASP A 131 -20.51 8.88 -16.09
C ASP A 131 -19.32 8.88 -15.10
N ALA A 132 -18.41 7.92 -15.23
CA ALA A 132 -17.27 7.72 -14.33
C ALA A 132 -16.31 8.93 -14.30
N THR A 133 -16.07 9.58 -15.43
CA THR A 133 -15.19 10.75 -15.53
C THR A 133 -15.80 11.93 -14.77
N THR A 134 -17.08 12.15 -14.94
CA THR A 134 -17.83 13.18 -14.21
C THR A 134 -17.89 12.86 -12.71
N ALA A 135 -18.13 11.59 -12.34
CA ALA A 135 -18.16 11.15 -10.96
C ALA A 135 -16.82 11.41 -10.24
N MET A 136 -15.69 11.06 -10.88
CA MET A 136 -14.36 11.34 -10.33
C MET A 136 -14.11 12.85 -10.20
N THR A 137 -14.52 13.64 -11.19
CA THR A 137 -14.43 15.11 -11.16
C THR A 137 -15.21 15.70 -9.99
N LEU A 138 -16.41 15.19 -9.73
CA LEU A 138 -17.24 15.59 -8.58
C LEU A 138 -16.54 15.24 -7.26
N LEU A 139 -16.02 14.02 -7.12
CA LEU A 139 -15.29 13.58 -5.92
C LEU A 139 -14.06 14.46 -5.61
N GLN A 140 -13.38 14.95 -6.65
CA GLN A 140 -12.20 15.81 -6.48
C GLN A 140 -12.55 17.28 -6.23
N ASN A 141 -13.71 17.75 -6.68
CA ASN A 141 -14.06 19.16 -6.61
C ASN A 141 -15.15 19.48 -5.58
N GLU A 142 -16.01 18.52 -5.23
CA GLU A 142 -17.07 18.68 -4.24
C GLU A 142 -16.79 17.80 -3.00
N ARG A 143 -17.21 18.28 -1.83
CA ARG A 143 -17.08 17.51 -0.59
C ARG A 143 -18.27 16.55 -0.45
N LEU A 144 -18.21 15.41 -1.15
CA LEU A 144 -19.22 14.34 -1.08
C LEU A 144 -18.95 13.36 0.08
N ILE A 145 -17.71 13.34 0.57
CA ILE A 145 -17.25 12.47 1.67
C ILE A 145 -17.39 13.22 3.00
N THR A 146 -18.02 12.55 3.97
CA THR A 146 -18.12 12.98 5.36
C THR A 146 -17.21 12.14 6.25
N VAL A 147 -17.30 12.28 7.56
CA VAL A 147 -16.52 11.48 8.51
C VAL A 147 -17.28 10.30 9.10
N ASP A 148 -18.59 10.22 8.86
CA ASP A 148 -19.46 9.15 9.32
C ASP A 148 -19.95 8.31 8.13
N PHE A 149 -19.75 7.00 8.24
CA PHE A 149 -20.16 6.05 7.19
C PHE A 149 -21.68 5.98 6.99
N ASP A 150 -22.45 6.34 7.98
CA ASP A 150 -23.92 6.25 7.93
C ASP A 150 -24.59 7.51 7.39
N ASP A 151 -23.80 8.59 7.14
CA ASP A 151 -24.33 9.84 6.60
C ASP A 151 -24.85 9.68 5.14
N ASN A 152 -24.12 8.92 4.31
CA ASN A 152 -24.51 8.65 2.94
C ASN A 152 -23.78 7.42 2.36
N ALA A 153 -24.33 6.83 1.27
CA ALA A 153 -23.77 5.65 0.62
C ALA A 153 -22.35 5.87 0.07
N ILE A 154 -22.04 7.07 -0.42
CA ILE A 154 -20.73 7.42 -0.97
C ILE A 154 -19.66 7.29 0.12
N THR A 155 -19.88 7.87 1.31
CA THR A 155 -18.99 7.71 2.46
C THR A 155 -18.97 6.26 2.96
N GLY A 156 -20.14 5.62 3.02
CA GLY A 156 -20.31 4.23 3.44
C GLY A 156 -19.51 3.23 2.61
N SER A 157 -19.27 3.53 1.32
CA SER A 157 -18.48 2.67 0.42
C SER A 157 -17.05 2.44 0.89
N PHE A 158 -16.47 3.36 1.67
CA PHE A 158 -15.13 3.22 2.24
C PHE A 158 -15.05 2.29 3.47
N ARG A 159 -16.18 1.88 4.04
CA ARG A 159 -16.22 1.05 5.27
C ARG A 159 -15.38 -0.23 5.14
N TYR A 160 -15.48 -0.91 4.00
CA TYR A 160 -14.70 -2.12 3.75
C TYR A 160 -13.20 -1.85 3.78
N LEU A 161 -12.75 -0.81 3.08
CA LEU A 161 -11.34 -0.42 3.02
C LEU A 161 -10.80 -0.08 4.42
N ILE A 162 -11.48 0.82 5.12
CA ILE A 162 -11.02 1.32 6.42
C ILE A 162 -10.99 0.20 7.46
N ASN A 163 -11.96 -0.72 7.47
CA ASN A 163 -11.94 -1.88 8.34
C ASN A 163 -10.73 -2.80 8.04
N ASN A 164 -10.36 -2.98 6.77
CA ASN A 164 -9.17 -3.77 6.42
C ASN A 164 -7.88 -3.05 6.83
N ILE A 165 -7.81 -1.73 6.68
CA ILE A 165 -6.67 -0.94 7.16
C ILE A 165 -6.53 -1.10 8.68
N GLY A 166 -7.63 -0.96 9.44
CA GLY A 166 -7.63 -1.18 10.89
C GLY A 166 -7.07 -2.54 11.29
N ARG A 167 -7.49 -3.63 10.63
CA ARG A 167 -6.93 -4.97 10.86
C ARG A 167 -5.43 -5.07 10.59
N VAL A 168 -4.94 -4.38 9.56
CA VAL A 168 -3.50 -4.34 9.26
C VAL A 168 -2.74 -3.58 10.33
N MET A 169 -3.31 -2.46 10.82
CA MET A 169 -2.74 -1.69 11.93
C MET A 169 -2.67 -2.52 13.21
N ASP A 170 -3.75 -3.20 13.57
CA ASP A 170 -3.82 -4.07 14.75
C ASP A 170 -2.81 -5.23 14.66
N PHE A 171 -2.74 -5.87 13.48
CA PHE A 171 -1.75 -6.92 13.24
C PHE A 171 -0.32 -6.39 13.39
N PHE A 172 -0.02 -5.23 12.81
CA PHE A 172 1.30 -4.61 12.92
C PHE A 172 1.63 -4.27 14.37
N ALA A 173 0.72 -3.64 15.11
CA ALA A 173 0.89 -3.28 16.51
C ALA A 173 1.15 -4.52 17.40
N SER A 174 0.45 -5.63 17.14
CA SER A 174 0.65 -6.89 17.89
C SER A 174 2.05 -7.47 17.74
N LYS A 175 2.71 -7.22 16.60
CA LYS A 175 4.06 -7.70 16.31
C LYS A 175 5.17 -6.67 16.61
N ASN A 176 4.81 -5.42 16.77
CA ASN A 176 5.74 -4.30 16.95
C ASN A 176 5.20 -3.34 18.01
N PRO A 177 5.06 -3.76 19.29
CA PRO A 177 4.44 -2.95 20.34
C PRO A 177 5.20 -1.66 20.65
N ASP A 178 6.48 -1.62 20.33
CA ASP A 178 7.40 -0.48 20.50
C ASP A 178 7.44 0.46 19.28
N LYS A 179 6.67 0.18 18.23
CA LYS A 179 6.63 0.96 16.98
C LYS A 179 5.19 1.33 16.62
N PRO A 180 4.53 2.23 17.37
CA PRO A 180 3.20 2.69 17.00
C PRO A 180 3.24 3.37 15.63
N ILE A 181 2.11 3.35 14.91
CA ILE A 181 1.96 4.14 13.67
C ILE A 181 1.68 5.58 14.08
N ASP A 182 2.60 6.47 13.75
CA ASP A 182 2.55 7.89 14.15
C ASP A 182 1.68 8.73 13.23
N ASP A 183 1.72 8.43 11.92
CA ASP A 183 0.93 9.13 10.90
C ASP A 183 0.59 8.25 9.69
N VAL A 184 -0.35 8.77 8.89
CA VAL A 184 -0.83 8.17 7.64
C VAL A 184 -0.65 9.17 6.51
N PHE A 185 -0.01 8.73 5.41
CA PHE A 185 0.03 9.44 4.14
C PHE A 185 -0.91 8.80 3.14
N LEU A 186 -1.77 9.62 2.55
CA LEU A 186 -2.58 9.22 1.41
C LEU A 186 -1.88 9.61 0.10
N THR A 187 -1.89 8.71 -0.87
CA THR A 187 -1.29 8.92 -2.18
C THR A 187 -2.11 8.19 -3.25
N GLY A 188 -1.78 8.41 -4.52
CA GLY A 188 -2.56 7.92 -5.64
C GLY A 188 -3.76 8.84 -5.95
N ASP A 189 -4.50 8.52 -7.02
CA ASP A 189 -5.62 9.35 -7.49
C ASP A 189 -6.73 9.50 -6.44
N GLY A 190 -6.91 8.48 -5.60
CA GLY A 190 -7.89 8.52 -4.51
C GLY A 190 -7.55 9.53 -3.41
N ALA A 191 -6.29 9.92 -3.24
CA ALA A 191 -5.89 10.93 -2.26
C ALA A 191 -6.40 12.34 -2.63
N LEU A 192 -6.78 12.56 -3.90
CA LEU A 192 -7.32 13.81 -4.39
C LEU A 192 -8.82 13.98 -4.09
N ILE A 193 -9.48 12.94 -3.57
CA ILE A 193 -10.91 12.98 -3.22
C ILE A 193 -11.10 13.91 -2.01
N LYS A 194 -11.95 14.94 -2.16
CA LYS A 194 -12.19 15.91 -1.09
C LYS A 194 -12.86 15.30 0.14
N GLY A 195 -12.23 15.48 1.29
CA GLY A 195 -12.71 15.01 2.59
C GLY A 195 -12.22 13.62 2.98
N ILE A 196 -11.49 12.92 2.11
CA ILE A 196 -10.98 11.58 2.39
C ILE A 196 -9.98 11.57 3.55
N ASP A 197 -9.13 12.57 3.64
CA ASP A 197 -8.19 12.79 4.74
C ASP A 197 -8.91 12.86 6.10
N GLY A 198 -9.99 13.63 6.15
CA GLY A 198 -10.85 13.76 7.32
C GLY A 198 -11.52 12.45 7.72
N LEU A 199 -12.06 11.70 6.75
CA LEU A 199 -12.65 10.39 6.98
C LEU A 199 -11.62 9.43 7.58
N PHE A 200 -10.47 9.28 6.94
CA PHE A 200 -9.42 8.38 7.41
C PHE A 200 -8.88 8.78 8.79
N LYS A 201 -8.65 10.08 9.03
CA LYS A 201 -8.20 10.60 10.32
C LYS A 201 -9.15 10.22 11.45
N VAL A 202 -10.45 10.40 11.25
CA VAL A 202 -11.48 10.10 12.28
C VAL A 202 -11.60 8.60 12.46
N GLN A 203 -11.73 7.84 11.41
CA GLN A 203 -12.02 6.41 11.45
C GLN A 203 -10.82 5.55 11.90
N LEU A 204 -9.59 5.95 11.57
CA LEU A 204 -8.37 5.27 12.00
C LEU A 204 -7.79 5.82 13.30
N ASN A 205 -8.29 6.96 13.77
CA ASN A 205 -7.79 7.67 14.97
C ASN A 205 -6.27 7.96 14.89
N VAL A 206 -5.76 8.29 13.69
CA VAL A 206 -4.36 8.62 13.45
C VAL A 206 -4.29 9.87 12.57
N SER A 207 -3.27 10.71 12.79
CA SER A 207 -3.01 11.86 11.92
C SER A 207 -2.90 11.42 10.47
N THR A 208 -3.70 12.01 9.58
CA THR A 208 -3.78 11.63 8.16
C THR A 208 -3.62 12.88 7.29
N ARG A 209 -2.80 12.78 6.25
CA ARG A 209 -2.53 13.84 5.28
C ARG A 209 -2.25 13.30 3.89
#